data_012dd5cdfe1c6e71175b34f6d364a4df
#
_entry.id   012dd5cdfe1c6e71175b34f6d364a4df
#
_cell.length_a   1.000
_cell.length_b   1.000
_cell.length_c   1.000
_cell.angle_alpha   90.00
_cell.angle_beta   90.00
_cell.angle_gamma   90.00
#
_symmetry.space_group_name_H-M   'P 1'
#
loop_
_entity.id
_entity.type
_entity.pdbx_description
1 polymer ?
#
loop_
_entity_poly.entity_id
_entity_poly.type
_entity_poly.pdbx_seq_one_letter_code
_entity_poly.pdbx_strand_id
1 'polypeptide(L)'
;VSSKTFTTLETMTNAHSARAWLLAKLGDERAVARHFVAVSTNEAEVAKFGIDTANMFEFWDWVGGRYSLWSAVGLSIALYLGMDAFEALLTGAHQVDEHFRTTPFEQNVPVVMGLLGVWYNDCFGAQSHAILPYDQYLMHFASYFQQGDMESNGKGVTREGDPVDYQTGPIIWGQPG
;
A
#
# COMPACT_ATOMS: atom_id res chain seq x y z
N VAL A 1 -15.24 -2.61 -1.98
CA VAL A 1 -14.37 -2.43 -3.16
C VAL A 1 -13.38 -1.32 -2.84
N SER A 2 -12.08 -1.59 -2.93
CA SER A 2 -11.03 -0.59 -2.67
C SER A 2 -10.29 -0.30 -3.98
N SER A 3 -10.45 0.91 -4.49
CA SER A 3 -9.76 1.42 -5.68
C SER A 3 -9.83 2.94 -5.70
N LYS A 4 -8.68 3.62 -5.79
CA LYS A 4 -8.61 5.09 -5.74
C LYS A 4 -9.50 5.74 -6.81
N THR A 5 -9.32 5.35 -8.05
CA THR A 5 -10.06 5.91 -9.20
C THR A 5 -11.36 5.16 -9.50
N PHE A 6 -11.57 4.00 -8.86
CA PHE A 6 -12.66 3.07 -9.15
C PHE A 6 -12.69 2.61 -10.61
N THR A 7 -11.54 2.58 -11.27
CA THR A 7 -11.35 2.18 -12.68
C THR A 7 -10.24 1.15 -12.87
N THR A 8 -9.55 0.73 -11.80
CA THR A 8 -8.48 -0.28 -11.86
C THR A 8 -9.04 -1.60 -12.39
N LEU A 9 -8.54 -2.07 -13.51
CA LEU A 9 -9.10 -3.20 -14.26
C LEU A 9 -9.28 -4.45 -13.41
N GLU A 10 -8.24 -4.88 -12.70
CA GLU A 10 -8.25 -6.09 -11.88
C GLU A 10 -9.27 -5.97 -10.73
N THR A 11 -9.28 -4.82 -10.05
CA THR A 11 -10.22 -4.57 -8.96
C THR A 11 -11.66 -4.56 -9.46
N MET A 12 -11.93 -3.89 -10.56
CA MET A 12 -13.27 -3.77 -11.11
C MET A 12 -13.77 -5.10 -11.71
N THR A 13 -12.90 -5.89 -12.33
CA THR A 13 -13.24 -7.25 -12.80
C THR A 13 -13.70 -8.13 -11.62
N ASN A 14 -12.95 -8.13 -10.53
CA ASN A 14 -13.33 -8.87 -9.33
C ASN A 14 -14.61 -8.31 -8.68
N ALA A 15 -14.75 -6.98 -8.62
CA ALA A 15 -15.93 -6.33 -8.07
C ALA A 15 -17.20 -6.66 -8.89
N HIS A 16 -17.12 -6.64 -10.21
CA HIS A 16 -18.24 -7.02 -11.08
C HIS A 16 -18.60 -8.51 -10.94
N SER A 17 -17.63 -9.39 -10.79
CA SER A 17 -17.85 -10.81 -10.53
C SER A 17 -18.59 -11.02 -9.19
N ALA A 18 -18.15 -10.34 -8.14
CA ALA A 18 -18.82 -10.38 -6.83
C ALA A 18 -20.24 -9.79 -6.89
N ARG A 19 -20.43 -8.69 -7.63
CA ARG A 19 -21.74 -8.08 -7.87
C ARG A 19 -22.69 -9.04 -8.60
N ALA A 20 -22.23 -9.66 -9.67
CA ALA A 20 -23.02 -10.64 -10.42
C ALA A 20 -23.42 -11.84 -9.55
N TRP A 21 -22.50 -12.34 -8.74
CA TRP A 21 -22.79 -13.42 -7.78
C TRP A 21 -23.85 -13.01 -6.76
N LEU A 22 -23.77 -11.81 -6.17
CA LEU A 22 -24.74 -11.29 -5.23
C LEU A 22 -26.12 -11.20 -5.87
N LEU A 23 -26.21 -10.59 -7.06
CA LEU A 23 -27.47 -10.39 -7.77
C LEU A 23 -28.12 -11.71 -8.22
N ALA A 24 -27.32 -12.69 -8.62
CA ALA A 24 -27.83 -14.04 -8.93
C ALA A 24 -28.48 -14.73 -7.72
N LYS A 25 -28.05 -14.35 -6.49
CA LYS A 25 -28.61 -14.92 -5.25
C LYS A 25 -29.83 -14.16 -4.73
N LEU A 26 -29.81 -12.83 -4.81
CA LEU A 26 -30.82 -11.98 -4.19
C LEU A 26 -31.90 -11.48 -5.17
N GLY A 27 -31.60 -11.45 -6.47
CA GLY A 27 -32.55 -11.05 -7.50
C GLY A 27 -32.99 -9.56 -7.46
N ASP A 28 -32.27 -8.72 -6.72
CA ASP A 28 -32.64 -7.32 -6.51
C ASP A 28 -31.40 -6.41 -6.69
N GLU A 29 -31.40 -5.56 -7.68
CA GLU A 29 -30.33 -4.58 -7.94
C GLU A 29 -30.05 -3.66 -6.73
N ARG A 30 -31.07 -3.33 -5.93
CA ARG A 30 -30.94 -2.54 -4.72
C ARG A 30 -30.08 -3.20 -3.63
N ALA A 31 -29.83 -4.49 -3.76
CA ALA A 31 -28.94 -5.21 -2.85
C ALA A 31 -27.50 -4.68 -2.92
N VAL A 32 -27.06 -4.17 -4.08
CA VAL A 32 -25.71 -3.61 -4.22
C VAL A 32 -25.48 -2.45 -3.24
N ALA A 33 -26.42 -1.52 -3.14
CA ALA A 33 -26.34 -0.39 -2.21
C ALA A 33 -26.27 -0.79 -0.73
N ARG A 34 -26.77 -1.98 -0.38
CA ARG A 34 -26.83 -2.48 1.01
C ARG A 34 -25.66 -3.40 1.39
N HIS A 35 -25.04 -4.05 0.41
CA HIS A 35 -24.06 -5.10 0.65
C HIS A 35 -22.66 -4.75 0.15
N PHE A 36 -22.51 -3.66 -0.59
CA PHE A 36 -21.21 -3.16 -1.00
C PHE A 36 -20.88 -1.85 -0.32
N VAL A 37 -19.59 -1.70 0.02
CA VAL A 37 -19.00 -0.44 0.44
C VAL A 37 -17.84 -0.12 -0.50
N ALA A 38 -17.49 1.14 -0.61
CA ALA A 38 -16.36 1.58 -1.42
C ALA A 38 -15.29 2.29 -0.58
N VAL A 39 -14.04 2.07 -0.92
CA VAL A 39 -12.91 2.88 -0.48
C VAL A 39 -12.33 3.52 -1.74
N SER A 40 -12.61 4.80 -1.97
CA SER A 40 -12.33 5.47 -3.23
C SER A 40 -12.31 6.99 -3.07
N THR A 41 -11.77 7.69 -4.07
CA THR A 41 -11.88 9.14 -4.22
C THR A 41 -12.87 9.53 -5.35
N ASN A 42 -13.49 8.55 -6.02
CA ASN A 42 -14.33 8.76 -7.20
C ASN A 42 -15.79 8.40 -6.93
N GLU A 43 -16.53 9.34 -6.34
CA GLU A 43 -17.94 9.18 -5.99
C GLU A 43 -18.81 8.83 -7.20
N ALA A 44 -18.53 9.45 -8.36
CA ALA A 44 -19.34 9.24 -9.57
C ALA A 44 -19.30 7.78 -10.06
N GLU A 45 -18.12 7.16 -10.10
CA GLU A 45 -17.99 5.76 -10.51
C GLU A 45 -18.48 4.78 -9.42
N VAL A 46 -18.39 5.15 -8.14
CA VAL A 46 -18.97 4.40 -7.02
C VAL A 46 -20.49 4.36 -7.13
N ALA A 47 -21.15 5.52 -7.35
CA ALA A 47 -22.60 5.60 -7.57
C ALA A 47 -23.04 4.81 -8.81
N LYS A 48 -22.32 4.92 -9.90
CA LYS A 48 -22.58 4.20 -11.15
C LYS A 48 -22.48 2.67 -11.00
N PHE A 49 -21.63 2.18 -10.12
CA PHE A 49 -21.55 0.75 -9.79
C PHE A 49 -22.80 0.27 -9.04
N GLY A 50 -23.51 1.17 -8.38
CA GLY A 50 -24.73 0.92 -7.58
C GLY A 50 -24.49 0.90 -6.07
N ILE A 51 -23.33 1.32 -5.60
CA ILE A 51 -23.03 1.48 -4.17
C ILE A 51 -23.66 2.80 -3.71
N ASP A 52 -24.31 2.78 -2.55
CA ASP A 52 -24.74 4.02 -1.89
C ASP A 52 -23.51 4.81 -1.46
N THR A 53 -23.39 6.04 -1.91
CA THR A 53 -22.22 6.89 -1.60
C THR A 53 -22.10 7.23 -0.11
N ALA A 54 -23.18 7.07 0.66
CA ALA A 54 -23.12 7.11 2.12
C ALA A 54 -22.28 5.96 2.73
N ASN A 55 -22.07 4.88 1.97
CA ASN A 55 -21.20 3.75 2.30
C ASN A 55 -19.82 3.84 1.63
N MET A 56 -19.40 5.03 1.26
CA MET A 56 -18.11 5.31 0.69
C MET A 56 -17.17 5.88 1.77
N PHE A 57 -16.00 5.25 1.90
CA PHE A 57 -14.91 5.71 2.75
C PHE A 57 -13.93 6.47 1.87
N GLU A 58 -13.93 7.77 1.99
CA GLU A 58 -13.03 8.65 1.25
C GLU A 58 -11.63 8.68 1.85
N PHE A 59 -10.66 9.01 1.02
CA PHE A 59 -9.31 9.35 1.41
C PHE A 59 -8.76 10.42 0.46
N TRP A 60 -7.64 11.03 0.80
CA TRP A 60 -7.09 12.18 0.10
C TRP A 60 -6.39 11.75 -1.19
N ASP A 61 -6.33 12.61 -2.19
CA ASP A 61 -5.71 12.34 -3.48
C ASP A 61 -4.20 12.10 -3.39
N TRP A 62 -3.55 12.65 -2.36
CA TRP A 62 -2.13 12.41 -2.07
C TRP A 62 -1.84 11.03 -1.46
N VAL A 63 -2.83 10.27 -1.02
CA VAL A 63 -2.66 8.90 -0.54
C VAL A 63 -2.36 7.99 -1.73
N GLY A 64 -1.19 7.33 -1.69
CA GLY A 64 -0.72 6.42 -2.74
C GLY A 64 -0.85 4.95 -2.36
N GLY A 65 -1.11 4.06 -3.34
CA GLY A 65 -1.46 2.66 -3.14
C GLY A 65 -0.57 1.88 -2.17
N ARG A 66 0.74 1.82 -2.44
CA ARG A 66 1.70 1.01 -1.68
C ARG A 66 1.99 1.52 -0.27
N TYR A 67 1.71 2.78 0.01
CA TYR A 67 1.88 3.43 1.32
C TYR A 67 0.55 3.88 1.93
N SER A 68 -0.55 3.19 1.64
CA SER A 68 -1.90 3.59 2.02
C SER A 68 -2.53 2.78 3.15
N LEU A 69 -1.84 1.78 3.71
CA LEU A 69 -2.37 0.89 4.74
C LEU A 69 -2.98 1.61 5.94
N TRP A 70 -2.37 2.74 6.34
CA TRP A 70 -2.79 3.59 7.47
C TRP A 70 -3.91 4.58 7.15
N SER A 71 -4.44 4.55 5.95
CA SER A 71 -5.63 5.31 5.55
C SER A 71 -6.89 4.44 5.55
N ALA A 72 -8.02 4.97 5.04
CA ALA A 72 -9.23 4.20 4.81
C ALA A 72 -9.01 2.92 3.97
N VAL A 73 -7.92 2.85 3.17
CA VAL A 73 -7.53 1.64 2.42
C VAL A 73 -7.27 0.45 3.35
N GLY A 74 -6.87 0.69 4.61
CA GLY A 74 -6.73 -0.34 5.64
C GLY A 74 -8.03 -0.91 6.20
N LEU A 75 -9.20 -0.49 5.70
CA LEU A 75 -10.51 -0.97 6.19
C LEU A 75 -10.61 -2.50 6.20
N SER A 76 -10.06 -3.18 5.20
CA SER A 76 -10.07 -4.65 5.16
C SER A 76 -9.27 -5.28 6.30
N ILE A 77 -8.18 -4.63 6.73
CA ILE A 77 -7.37 -5.06 7.88
C ILE A 77 -8.18 -4.88 9.17
N ALA A 78 -8.79 -3.70 9.34
CA ALA A 78 -9.63 -3.40 10.50
C ALA A 78 -10.83 -4.36 10.61
N LEU A 79 -11.44 -4.74 9.48
CA LEU A 79 -12.55 -5.69 9.46
C LEU A 79 -12.11 -7.12 9.78
N TYR A 80 -10.92 -7.53 9.37
CA TYR A 80 -10.43 -8.89 9.55
C TYR A 80 -9.81 -9.12 10.94
N LEU A 81 -8.98 -8.19 11.40
CA LEU A 81 -8.23 -8.32 12.65
C LEU A 81 -8.91 -7.61 13.84
N GLY A 82 -9.91 -6.77 13.59
CA GLY A 82 -10.51 -5.89 14.57
C GLY A 82 -9.84 -4.52 14.63
N MET A 83 -10.59 -3.53 15.13
CA MET A 83 -10.13 -2.13 15.16
C MET A 83 -8.96 -1.94 16.13
N ASP A 84 -8.95 -2.63 17.26
CA ASP A 84 -7.84 -2.53 18.25
C ASP A 84 -6.50 -2.94 17.63
N ALA A 85 -6.46 -4.00 16.82
CA ALA A 85 -5.25 -4.43 16.12
C ALA A 85 -4.84 -3.42 15.03
N PHE A 86 -5.80 -2.81 14.35
CA PHE A 86 -5.52 -1.77 13.38
C PHE A 86 -4.97 -0.50 14.04
N GLU A 87 -5.53 -0.08 15.17
CA GLU A 87 -5.02 1.04 15.96
C GLU A 87 -3.61 0.77 16.52
N ALA A 88 -3.32 -0.47 16.91
CA ALA A 88 -1.97 -0.86 17.30
C ALA A 88 -0.97 -0.72 16.15
N LEU A 89 -1.36 -1.07 14.92
CA LEU A 89 -0.54 -0.85 13.71
C LEU A 89 -0.27 0.65 13.50
N LEU A 90 -1.31 1.49 13.60
CA LEU A 90 -1.18 2.95 13.49
C LEU A 90 -0.27 3.53 14.57
N THR A 91 -0.40 3.03 15.80
CA THR A 91 0.44 3.44 16.94
C THR A 91 1.91 3.11 16.67
N GLY A 92 2.22 1.92 16.15
CA GLY A 92 3.59 1.55 15.77
C GLY A 92 4.16 2.48 14.70
N ALA A 93 3.39 2.80 13.66
CA ALA A 93 3.79 3.75 12.63
C ALA A 93 4.06 5.15 13.22
N HIS A 94 3.18 5.63 14.11
CA HIS A 94 3.35 6.92 14.80
C HIS A 94 4.63 6.95 15.66
N GLN A 95 4.95 5.87 16.35
CA GLN A 95 6.19 5.78 17.12
C GLN A 95 7.45 5.93 16.25
N VAL A 96 7.43 5.35 15.05
CA VAL A 96 8.53 5.53 14.09
C VAL A 96 8.59 6.96 13.57
N ASP A 97 7.45 7.59 13.30
CA ASP A 97 7.40 9.00 12.87
C ASP A 97 7.99 9.93 13.95
N GLU A 98 7.63 9.70 15.23
CA GLU A 98 8.19 10.48 16.35
C GLU A 98 9.70 10.24 16.48
N HIS A 99 10.16 9.00 16.40
CA HIS A 99 11.57 8.67 16.41
C HIS A 99 12.32 9.36 15.26
N PHE A 100 11.77 9.31 14.05
CA PHE A 100 12.37 9.96 12.87
C PHE A 100 12.52 11.47 13.04
N ARG A 101 11.50 12.13 13.61
CA ARG A 101 11.49 13.60 13.76
C ARG A 101 12.36 14.12 14.92
N THR A 102 12.55 13.33 15.98
CA THR A 102 13.11 13.81 17.25
C THR A 102 14.50 13.26 17.57
N THR A 103 14.90 12.15 16.94
CA THR A 103 16.17 11.47 17.26
C THR A 103 17.32 12.05 16.43
N PRO A 104 18.50 12.30 17.04
CA PRO A 104 19.70 12.70 16.31
C PRO A 104 20.07 11.72 15.19
N PHE A 105 20.64 12.20 14.09
CA PHE A 105 20.85 11.41 12.87
C PHE A 105 21.63 10.12 13.09
N GLU A 106 22.66 10.15 13.93
CA GLU A 106 23.52 9.00 14.25
C GLU A 106 22.81 7.89 15.04
N GLN A 107 21.66 8.19 15.63
CA GLN A 107 20.83 7.25 16.39
C GLN A 107 19.47 7.03 15.72
N ASN A 108 19.19 7.73 14.62
CA ASN A 108 17.92 7.68 13.91
C ASN A 108 17.89 6.48 12.97
N VAL A 109 17.19 5.42 13.36
CA VAL A 109 17.18 4.14 12.64
C VAL A 109 16.78 4.30 11.17
N PRO A 110 15.67 4.98 10.79
CA PRO A 110 15.32 5.22 9.39
C PRO A 110 16.42 5.96 8.61
N VAL A 111 17.04 6.98 9.21
CA VAL A 111 18.13 7.74 8.57
C VAL A 111 19.35 6.86 8.34
N VAL A 112 19.78 6.12 9.37
CA VAL A 112 20.94 5.22 9.28
C VAL A 112 20.69 4.12 8.24
N MET A 113 19.51 3.51 8.25
CA MET A 113 19.16 2.49 7.25
C MET A 113 19.16 3.04 5.83
N GLY A 114 18.60 4.22 5.61
CA GLY A 114 18.60 4.87 4.30
C GLY A 114 20.02 5.18 3.81
N LEU A 115 20.87 5.74 4.67
CA LEU A 115 22.27 6.03 4.35
C LEU A 115 23.07 4.74 4.05
N LEU A 116 22.86 3.67 4.82
CA LEU A 116 23.50 2.39 4.55
C LEU A 116 23.04 1.80 3.22
N GLY A 117 21.75 1.92 2.88
CA GLY A 117 21.20 1.48 1.60
C GLY A 117 21.91 2.15 0.42
N VAL A 118 21.99 3.48 0.43
CA VAL A 118 22.71 4.26 -0.60
C VAL A 118 24.19 3.89 -0.63
N TRP A 119 24.84 3.80 0.52
CA TRP A 119 26.27 3.47 0.61
C TRP A 119 26.60 2.10 0.03
N TYR A 120 25.81 1.07 0.38
CA TYR A 120 26.00 -0.27 -0.19
C TYR A 120 25.71 -0.30 -1.70
N ASN A 121 24.64 0.36 -2.13
CA ASN A 121 24.23 0.33 -3.52
C ASN A 121 25.22 1.08 -4.42
N ASP A 122 25.52 2.34 -4.08
CA ASP A 122 26.30 3.23 -4.97
C ASP A 122 27.82 3.13 -4.74
N CYS A 123 28.28 2.92 -3.49
CA CYS A 123 29.71 2.88 -3.20
C CYS A 123 30.30 1.48 -3.28
N PHE A 124 29.55 0.44 -2.89
CA PHE A 124 30.00 -0.94 -2.95
C PHE A 124 29.44 -1.73 -4.14
N GLY A 125 28.54 -1.16 -4.92
CA GLY A 125 27.92 -1.81 -6.08
C GLY A 125 27.02 -2.99 -5.72
N ALA A 126 26.45 -3.02 -4.51
CA ALA A 126 25.52 -4.06 -4.09
C ALA A 126 24.20 -3.93 -4.88
N GLN A 127 23.94 -4.86 -5.78
CA GLN A 127 22.80 -4.82 -6.69
C GLN A 127 21.50 -5.34 -6.08
N SER A 128 21.56 -6.01 -4.94
CA SER A 128 20.39 -6.61 -4.32
C SER A 128 20.37 -6.41 -2.80
N HIS A 129 19.17 -6.44 -2.24
CA HIS A 129 18.90 -6.37 -0.81
C HIS A 129 17.97 -7.52 -0.43
N ALA A 130 18.46 -8.44 0.41
CA ALA A 130 17.68 -9.55 0.92
C ALA A 130 16.87 -9.14 2.16
N ILE A 131 15.58 -9.47 2.19
CA ILE A 131 14.72 -9.34 3.36
C ILE A 131 14.37 -10.75 3.83
N LEU A 132 14.91 -11.16 4.97
CA LEU A 132 14.80 -12.51 5.51
C LEU A 132 14.07 -12.49 6.86
N PRO A 133 12.74 -12.42 6.86
CA PRO A 133 11.96 -12.40 8.10
C PRO A 133 12.07 -13.72 8.86
N TYR A 134 12.09 -13.66 10.19
CA TYR A 134 12.06 -14.86 11.06
C TYR A 134 10.63 -15.23 11.48
N ASP A 135 9.62 -14.77 10.77
CA ASP A 135 8.22 -15.07 11.03
C ASP A 135 7.54 -15.47 9.72
N GLN A 136 6.87 -16.63 9.71
CA GLN A 136 6.15 -17.15 8.54
C GLN A 136 5.03 -16.22 8.07
N TYR A 137 4.39 -15.47 8.97
CA TYR A 137 3.35 -14.49 8.62
C TYR A 137 3.89 -13.32 7.80
N LEU A 138 5.20 -13.09 7.81
CA LEU A 138 5.88 -12.09 6.99
C LEU A 138 6.36 -12.62 5.62
N MET A 139 5.85 -13.76 5.15
CA MET A 139 6.27 -14.38 3.89
C MET A 139 6.14 -13.46 2.67
N HIS A 140 5.20 -12.52 2.69
CA HIS A 140 4.99 -11.54 1.61
C HIS A 140 5.70 -10.21 1.83
N PHE A 141 6.52 -10.08 2.87
CA PHE A 141 7.14 -8.80 3.22
C PHE A 141 8.15 -8.34 2.15
N ALA A 142 8.99 -9.24 1.64
CA ALA A 142 9.87 -8.92 0.52
C ALA A 142 9.08 -8.50 -0.74
N SER A 143 8.00 -9.22 -1.07
CA SER A 143 7.12 -8.88 -2.21
C SER A 143 6.46 -7.51 -2.04
N TYR A 144 6.08 -7.11 -0.83
CA TYR A 144 5.58 -5.77 -0.56
C TYR A 144 6.62 -4.70 -0.89
N PHE A 145 7.88 -4.89 -0.49
CA PHE A 145 8.96 -3.95 -0.76
C PHE A 145 9.47 -3.98 -2.20
N GLN A 146 9.19 -5.02 -2.98
CA GLN A 146 9.41 -4.97 -4.42
C GLN A 146 8.62 -3.83 -5.07
N GLN A 147 7.41 -3.57 -4.61
CA GLN A 147 6.65 -2.39 -5.01
C GLN A 147 7.01 -1.14 -4.18
N GLY A 148 7.14 -1.28 -2.86
CA GLY A 148 7.36 -0.16 -1.94
C GLY A 148 8.71 0.53 -2.12
N ASP A 149 9.77 -0.21 -2.42
CA ASP A 149 11.12 0.31 -2.59
C ASP A 149 11.64 0.13 -4.02
N MET A 150 11.75 -1.12 -4.50
CA MET A 150 12.36 -1.41 -5.79
C MET A 150 11.68 -0.68 -6.96
N GLU A 151 10.35 -0.75 -7.04
CA GLU A 151 9.60 -0.05 -8.11
C GLU A 151 9.51 1.46 -7.84
N SER A 152 9.33 1.89 -6.58
CA SER A 152 9.16 3.29 -6.26
C SER A 152 10.45 4.10 -6.43
N ASN A 153 11.58 3.57 -6.00
CA ASN A 153 12.88 4.25 -6.01
C ASN A 153 13.74 3.88 -7.23
N GLY A 154 13.51 2.71 -7.84
CA GLY A 154 14.24 2.26 -9.03
C GLY A 154 13.87 3.08 -10.28
N LYS A 155 14.46 4.25 -10.43
CA LYS A 155 14.22 5.20 -11.52
C LYS A 155 15.50 5.45 -12.32
N GLY A 156 15.39 5.42 -13.64
CA GLY A 156 16.49 5.70 -14.55
C GLY A 156 16.57 7.17 -15.02
N VAL A 157 15.64 8.03 -14.54
CA VAL A 157 15.56 9.44 -14.93
C VAL A 157 15.24 10.33 -13.72
N THR A 158 15.73 11.57 -13.76
CA THR A 158 15.39 12.63 -12.79
C THR A 158 13.94 13.11 -13.00
N ARG A 159 13.47 14.02 -12.17
CA ARG A 159 12.17 14.69 -12.35
C ARG A 159 12.10 15.53 -13.62
N GLU A 160 13.24 16.05 -14.07
CA GLU A 160 13.40 16.85 -15.26
C GLU A 160 13.49 15.98 -16.53
N GLY A 161 13.64 14.66 -16.39
CA GLY A 161 13.72 13.69 -17.48
C GLY A 161 15.15 13.37 -17.94
N ASP A 162 16.16 13.86 -17.22
CA ASP A 162 17.56 13.56 -17.52
C ASP A 162 17.93 12.15 -17.05
N PRO A 163 18.73 11.39 -17.80
CA PRO A 163 19.25 10.10 -17.34
C PRO A 163 20.08 10.24 -16.06
N VAL A 164 19.90 9.30 -15.12
CA VAL A 164 20.78 9.19 -13.95
C VAL A 164 21.95 8.25 -14.26
N ASP A 165 23.13 8.55 -13.70
CA ASP A 165 24.36 7.78 -13.87
C ASP A 165 24.77 6.98 -12.62
N TYR A 166 23.86 6.88 -11.66
CA TYR A 166 24.00 6.11 -10.41
C TYR A 166 22.83 5.14 -10.24
N GLN A 167 22.97 4.18 -9.33
CA GLN A 167 21.89 3.22 -9.03
C GLN A 167 20.86 3.86 -8.08
N THR A 168 19.59 3.61 -8.33
CA THR A 168 18.49 4.25 -7.59
C THR A 168 17.65 3.31 -6.74
N GLY A 169 17.83 2.00 -6.87
CA GLY A 169 17.13 1.02 -6.06
C GLY A 169 17.68 -0.38 -6.27
N PRO A 170 18.02 -1.10 -5.20
CA PRO A 170 18.49 -2.48 -5.29
C PRO A 170 17.36 -3.43 -5.67
N ILE A 171 17.70 -4.60 -6.19
CA ILE A 171 16.75 -5.69 -6.38
C ILE A 171 16.35 -6.23 -5.00
N ILE A 172 15.09 -6.15 -4.65
CA ILE A 172 14.54 -6.67 -3.39
C ILE A 172 14.11 -8.12 -3.57
N TRP A 173 14.56 -9.00 -2.69
CA TRP A 173 14.17 -10.40 -2.67
C TRP A 173 14.21 -10.96 -1.25
N GLY A 174 13.61 -12.13 -1.05
CA GLY A 174 13.68 -12.84 0.22
C GLY A 174 12.42 -13.60 0.54
N GLN A 175 12.50 -14.40 1.60
CA GLN A 175 11.43 -15.18 2.18
C GLN A 175 11.79 -15.50 3.63
N PRO A 176 10.85 -15.98 4.44
CA PRO A 176 11.15 -16.48 5.79
C PRO A 176 12.24 -17.54 5.77
N GLY A 177 13.18 -17.46 6.73
CA GLY A 177 14.28 -18.40 6.93
C GLY A 177 13.85 -19.64 7.69
#